data_24392718b0674620cb01557335b8a3d3
#
_entry.id   24392718b0674620cb01557335b8a3d3
#
_cell.length_a   1.000
_cell.length_b   1.000
_cell.length_c   1.000
_cell.angle_alpha   90.00
_cell.angle_beta   90.00
_cell.angle_gamma   90.00
#
_symmetry.space_group_name_H-M   'P 1'
#
loop_
_entity.id
_entity.type
_entity.pdbx_description
1 polymer ?
#
loop_
_entity_poly.entity_id
_entity_poly.type
_entity_poly.pdbx_seq_one_letter_code
_entity_poly.pdbx_strand_id
1 'polypeptide(L)'
;MEIRFSGMAYELSKYEKVIFYGAGDFARMVWEGLWRNRIRVHACTVTKLEKNNCYFMDLLPIYQFDTYVSEMQKEGSVVLIAVSEQYEKEMETILQRFKIKNYLCLSNYIKKEGIEWLYEDYKKKPTEKCIKEIAEWYVEYKHEEWEKIDHIKKDLENKIYYVEKNKNKIIAVIGDLKPRCIKILDSLKNTGKEIKILFSPGALLNTICIEELLQSEIPFHECNCLEELMYRIIVEHPGIVHIFSCRMNTVISYALIKKKDILPYIVYDEYDIINEFYYDYPPDWLEEERFCLEYADGICNRGYELEYLSHQCGYHFLGKTIQFFDYCSNKESRKLCQNKSETLSLCYAGGVITEKEFPDASFACWIELAQKCKEAQCHLHIYPLYWYEEQYADYIMMEKRNPFFHFHHPVPSRLLCAELAQYDYGIHPVRADFLQKEVNGYNKKEKLIYGVTNKFFDYIDAGIPIIAASPTLFAKYFESMGVLIPWTIEEYNFKELRKNKSMYKKRAEFAFTELQIKNHIHKLISFYHSL
;
A
#
# COMPACT_ATOMS: atom_id res chain seq x y z
N MET A 1 13.66 -12.57 16.56
CA MET A 1 12.49 -12.46 17.48
C MET A 1 11.70 -13.73 17.31
N GLU A 2 11.54 -14.54 18.36
CA GLU A 2 10.70 -15.75 18.27
C GLU A 2 9.32 -15.37 17.76
N ILE A 3 8.71 -16.29 17.00
CA ILE A 3 7.36 -16.11 16.47
C ILE A 3 6.40 -16.03 17.65
N ARG A 4 6.04 -14.84 18.03
CA ARG A 4 5.10 -14.58 19.12
C ARG A 4 3.72 -15.02 18.67
N PHE A 5 2.86 -15.39 19.59
CA PHE A 5 1.54 -16.00 19.33
C PHE A 5 1.58 -17.42 18.72
N SER A 6 2.72 -18.11 18.73
CA SER A 6 2.82 -19.47 18.15
C SER A 6 1.89 -20.48 18.83
N GLY A 7 1.76 -20.43 20.15
CA GLY A 7 0.83 -21.28 20.89
C GLY A 7 -0.63 -21.02 20.56
N MET A 8 -1.01 -19.74 20.49
CA MET A 8 -2.35 -19.33 20.08
C MET A 8 -2.62 -19.70 18.62
N ALA A 9 -1.67 -19.45 17.72
CA ALA A 9 -1.78 -19.82 16.32
C ALA A 9 -1.97 -21.32 16.14
N TYR A 10 -1.23 -22.15 16.89
CA TYR A 10 -1.39 -23.60 16.89
C TYR A 10 -2.81 -24.02 17.31
N GLU A 11 -3.36 -23.43 18.38
CA GLU A 11 -4.74 -23.74 18.79
C GLU A 11 -5.76 -23.31 17.73
N LEU A 12 -5.60 -22.11 17.16
CA LEU A 12 -6.50 -21.58 16.12
C LEU A 12 -6.42 -22.35 14.80
N SER A 13 -5.27 -22.94 14.47
CA SER A 13 -5.09 -23.75 13.24
C SER A 13 -5.92 -25.03 13.20
N LYS A 14 -6.50 -25.44 14.32
CA LYS A 14 -7.42 -26.59 14.41
C LYS A 14 -8.81 -26.28 13.84
N TYR A 15 -9.09 -25.04 13.53
CA TYR A 15 -10.39 -24.57 13.07
C TYR A 15 -10.31 -24.04 11.64
N GLU A 16 -11.38 -24.24 10.90
CA GLU A 16 -11.49 -23.75 9.52
C GLU A 16 -11.72 -22.23 9.44
N LYS A 17 -12.35 -21.69 10.49
CA LYS A 17 -12.78 -20.30 10.52
C LYS A 17 -12.47 -19.63 11.85
N VAL A 18 -11.63 -18.62 11.83
CA VAL A 18 -11.31 -17.78 13.00
C VAL A 18 -12.08 -16.47 12.89
N ILE A 19 -12.81 -16.14 13.97
CA ILE A 19 -13.63 -14.92 14.05
C ILE A 19 -13.17 -14.13 15.28
N PHE A 20 -12.91 -12.85 15.13
CA PHE A 20 -12.62 -11.99 16.28
C PHE A 20 -13.90 -11.48 16.92
N TYR A 21 -13.92 -11.46 18.25
CA TYR A 21 -14.85 -10.65 19.02
C TYR A 21 -14.09 -9.47 19.59
N GLY A 22 -14.27 -8.31 18.99
CA GLY A 22 -13.50 -7.08 19.17
C GLY A 22 -12.85 -6.63 17.86
N ALA A 23 -12.76 -5.34 17.67
CA ALA A 23 -12.19 -4.70 16.47
C ALA A 23 -11.31 -3.48 16.83
N GLY A 24 -10.80 -3.42 18.05
CA GLY A 24 -9.94 -2.35 18.54
C GLY A 24 -8.44 -2.68 18.41
N ASP A 25 -7.60 -1.90 19.09
CA ASP A 25 -6.14 -1.99 19.02
C ASP A 25 -5.59 -3.35 19.45
N PHE A 26 -6.21 -4.02 20.44
CA PHE A 26 -5.82 -5.38 20.81
C PHE A 26 -6.07 -6.37 19.69
N ALA A 27 -7.24 -6.29 19.04
CA ALA A 27 -7.54 -7.13 17.89
C ALA A 27 -6.54 -6.90 16.76
N ARG A 28 -6.12 -5.65 16.54
CA ARG A 28 -5.11 -5.28 15.54
C ARG A 28 -3.75 -5.94 15.83
N MET A 29 -3.26 -5.82 17.06
CA MET A 29 -2.01 -6.42 17.47
C MET A 29 -2.02 -7.94 17.28
N VAL A 30 -3.12 -8.59 17.69
CA VAL A 30 -3.29 -10.04 17.56
C VAL A 30 -3.40 -10.46 16.11
N TRP A 31 -4.14 -9.72 15.31
CA TRP A 31 -4.28 -10.00 13.89
C TRP A 31 -2.93 -9.98 13.15
N GLU A 32 -2.09 -8.98 13.42
CA GLU A 32 -0.73 -8.92 12.87
C GLU A 32 0.12 -10.12 13.30
N GLY A 33 0.03 -10.53 14.57
CA GLY A 33 0.73 -11.72 15.09
C GLY A 33 0.23 -13.03 14.47
N LEU A 34 -1.08 -13.18 14.32
CA LEU A 34 -1.68 -14.36 13.69
C LEU A 34 -1.36 -14.44 12.20
N TRP A 35 -1.38 -13.33 11.51
CA TRP A 35 -1.00 -13.27 10.11
C TRP A 35 0.44 -13.75 9.89
N ARG A 36 1.38 -13.36 10.75
CA ARG A 36 2.77 -13.84 10.75
C ARG A 36 2.87 -15.36 10.93
N ASN A 37 1.95 -15.92 11.68
CA ASN A 37 1.81 -17.37 11.86
C ASN A 37 0.93 -18.05 10.80
N ARG A 38 0.56 -17.35 9.73
CA ARG A 38 -0.29 -17.84 8.63
C ARG A 38 -1.69 -18.27 9.05
N ILE A 39 -2.21 -17.69 10.13
CA ILE A 39 -3.59 -17.89 10.57
C ILE A 39 -4.46 -16.78 9.98
N ARG A 40 -5.42 -17.20 9.18
CA ARG A 40 -6.39 -16.28 8.58
C ARG A 40 -7.53 -15.98 9.54
N VAL A 41 -7.76 -14.70 9.84
CA VAL A 41 -8.99 -14.23 10.49
C VAL A 41 -10.02 -13.95 9.39
N HIS A 42 -11.25 -14.40 9.58
CA HIS A 42 -12.29 -14.34 8.54
C HIS A 42 -13.23 -13.15 8.70
N ALA A 43 -13.48 -12.74 9.92
CA ALA A 43 -14.35 -11.62 10.24
C ALA A 43 -14.07 -11.09 11.64
N CYS A 44 -14.51 -9.86 11.90
CA CYS A 44 -14.63 -9.31 13.24
C CYS A 44 -16.10 -9.18 13.62
N THR A 45 -16.40 -9.31 14.91
CA THR A 45 -17.73 -9.01 15.45
C THR A 45 -17.62 -8.03 16.61
N VAL A 46 -18.61 -7.18 16.76
CA VAL A 46 -18.70 -6.18 17.84
C VAL A 46 -20.09 -6.19 18.44
N THR A 47 -20.22 -5.89 19.74
CA THR A 47 -21.50 -5.85 20.43
C THR A 47 -22.43 -4.80 19.82
N LYS A 48 -21.87 -3.66 19.44
CA LYS A 48 -22.59 -2.57 18.78
C LYS A 48 -21.78 -2.11 17.56
N LEU A 49 -22.36 -2.29 16.38
CA LEU A 49 -21.78 -1.80 15.16
C LEU A 49 -22.10 -0.31 14.99
N GLU A 50 -21.08 0.51 14.93
CA GLU A 50 -21.24 1.90 14.52
C GLU A 50 -21.53 1.94 13.02
N LYS A 51 -22.51 2.75 12.61
CA LYS A 51 -23.06 2.77 11.23
C LYS A 51 -22.01 2.87 10.13
N ASN A 52 -20.81 3.24 10.48
CA ASN A 52 -19.77 3.65 9.56
C ASN A 52 -18.49 2.82 9.67
N ASN A 53 -18.43 1.82 10.53
CA ASN A 53 -17.24 1.00 10.74
C ASN A 53 -17.50 -0.44 10.26
N CYS A 54 -17.53 -0.64 8.94
CA CYS A 54 -17.88 -1.93 8.34
C CYS A 54 -16.69 -2.86 8.10
N TYR A 55 -15.45 -2.35 8.22
CA TYR A 55 -14.26 -3.13 7.96
C TYR A 55 -13.18 -2.88 9.00
N PHE A 56 -12.62 -3.96 9.53
CA PHE A 56 -11.45 -3.95 10.40
C PHE A 56 -10.18 -3.98 9.55
N MET A 57 -9.26 -3.05 9.80
CA MET A 57 -8.01 -2.92 9.04
C MET A 57 -8.24 -2.77 7.52
N ASP A 58 -9.38 -2.20 7.13
CA ASP A 58 -9.81 -2.06 5.74
C ASP A 58 -9.91 -3.38 4.94
N LEU A 59 -9.87 -4.52 5.63
CA LEU A 59 -9.81 -5.85 5.03
C LEU A 59 -10.91 -6.80 5.50
N LEU A 60 -11.10 -6.88 6.81
CA LEU A 60 -12.00 -7.87 7.38
C LEU A 60 -13.37 -7.24 7.63
N PRO A 61 -14.47 -7.89 7.20
CA PRO A 61 -15.79 -7.37 7.49
C PRO A 61 -16.04 -7.38 9.00
N ILE A 62 -16.66 -6.28 9.49
CA ILE A 62 -17.14 -6.19 10.86
C ILE A 62 -18.65 -6.40 10.85
N TYR A 63 -19.12 -7.32 11.67
CA TYR A 63 -20.53 -7.62 11.85
C TYR A 63 -20.99 -7.24 13.24
N GLN A 64 -22.24 -6.83 13.37
CA GLN A 64 -22.88 -6.78 14.67
C GLN A 64 -23.03 -8.20 15.18
N PHE A 65 -22.67 -8.44 16.43
CA PHE A 65 -22.59 -9.78 17.03
C PHE A 65 -23.85 -10.61 16.76
N ASP A 66 -25.03 -10.05 17.04
CA ASP A 66 -26.30 -10.75 16.89
C ASP A 66 -26.58 -11.28 15.47
N THR A 67 -26.08 -10.58 14.46
CA THR A 67 -26.28 -10.94 13.03
C THR A 67 -25.33 -12.04 12.57
N TYR A 68 -24.27 -12.32 13.32
CA TYR A 68 -23.22 -13.27 12.93
C TYR A 68 -23.15 -14.53 13.79
N VAL A 69 -24.07 -14.69 14.76
CA VAL A 69 -24.11 -15.81 15.71
C VAL A 69 -24.16 -17.17 15.00
N SER A 70 -24.94 -17.30 13.94
CA SER A 70 -25.05 -18.56 13.18
C SER A 70 -23.72 -19.03 12.58
N GLU A 71 -22.89 -18.11 12.16
CA GLU A 71 -21.53 -18.42 11.65
C GLU A 71 -20.59 -18.84 12.77
N MET A 72 -20.68 -18.19 13.94
CA MET A 72 -19.88 -18.52 15.11
C MET A 72 -20.24 -19.88 15.74
N GLN A 73 -21.46 -20.34 15.53
CA GLN A 73 -21.94 -21.64 16.04
C GLN A 73 -21.56 -22.83 15.15
N LYS A 74 -21.03 -22.62 13.95
CA LYS A 74 -20.61 -23.70 13.07
C LYS A 74 -19.45 -24.50 13.68
N GLU A 75 -19.44 -25.80 13.49
CA GLU A 75 -18.49 -26.73 14.11
C GLU A 75 -17.02 -26.38 13.80
N GLY A 76 -16.71 -25.97 12.59
CA GLY A 76 -15.37 -25.53 12.18
C GLY A 76 -15.00 -24.11 12.57
N SER A 77 -15.84 -23.38 13.31
CA SER A 77 -15.60 -21.99 13.70
C SER A 77 -15.08 -21.87 15.13
N VAL A 78 -14.17 -20.91 15.35
CA VAL A 78 -13.72 -20.48 16.68
C VAL A 78 -13.78 -18.98 16.82
N VAL A 79 -14.18 -18.50 18.00
CA VAL A 79 -14.19 -17.07 18.33
C VAL A 79 -12.98 -16.77 19.22
N LEU A 80 -12.14 -15.83 18.79
CA LEU A 80 -11.10 -15.26 19.64
C LEU A 80 -11.61 -13.94 20.23
N ILE A 81 -11.70 -13.87 21.54
CA ILE A 81 -12.00 -12.63 22.27
C ILE A 81 -10.74 -11.76 22.24
N ALA A 82 -10.73 -10.78 21.33
CA ALA A 82 -9.55 -9.96 21.04
C ALA A 82 -9.69 -8.55 21.63
N VAL A 83 -9.84 -8.49 22.95
CA VAL A 83 -9.98 -7.24 23.73
C VAL A 83 -9.09 -7.28 24.97
N SER A 84 -9.00 -6.15 25.68
CA SER A 84 -8.31 -6.11 26.97
C SER A 84 -9.02 -6.97 28.02
N GLU A 85 -8.25 -7.55 28.96
CA GLU A 85 -8.71 -8.48 29.99
C GLU A 85 -9.95 -7.98 30.75
N GLN A 86 -10.06 -6.68 31.00
CA GLN A 86 -11.19 -6.07 31.69
C GLN A 86 -12.56 -6.30 31.04
N TYR A 87 -12.60 -6.50 29.71
CA TYR A 87 -13.83 -6.73 28.93
C TYR A 87 -14.07 -8.20 28.60
N GLU A 88 -13.08 -9.07 28.77
CA GLU A 88 -13.19 -10.50 28.35
C GLU A 88 -14.35 -11.19 29.05
N LYS A 89 -14.50 -11.00 30.36
CA LYS A 89 -15.54 -11.65 31.17
C LYS A 89 -16.96 -11.31 30.72
N GLU A 90 -17.18 -10.08 30.30
CA GLU A 90 -18.46 -9.63 29.74
C GLU A 90 -18.73 -10.36 28.41
N MET A 91 -17.72 -10.41 27.53
CA MET A 91 -17.83 -11.05 26.23
C MET A 91 -18.00 -12.56 26.35
N GLU A 92 -17.30 -13.23 27.27
CA GLU A 92 -17.53 -14.65 27.59
C GLU A 92 -18.99 -14.92 28.00
N THR A 93 -19.53 -14.05 28.85
CA THR A 93 -20.94 -14.16 29.29
C THR A 93 -21.90 -14.07 28.10
N ILE A 94 -21.62 -13.19 27.15
CA ILE A 94 -22.40 -13.06 25.91
C ILE A 94 -22.28 -14.33 25.06
N LEU A 95 -21.06 -14.84 24.83
CA LEU A 95 -20.83 -16.07 24.05
C LEU A 95 -21.56 -17.27 24.66
N GLN A 96 -21.49 -17.43 25.98
CA GLN A 96 -22.20 -18.49 26.70
C GLN A 96 -23.72 -18.37 26.58
N ARG A 97 -24.27 -17.14 26.70
CA ARG A 97 -25.71 -16.88 26.49
C ARG A 97 -26.18 -17.32 25.12
N PHE A 98 -25.35 -17.10 24.09
CA PHE A 98 -25.66 -17.50 22.72
C PHE A 98 -25.20 -18.92 22.39
N LYS A 99 -24.77 -19.71 23.40
CA LYS A 99 -24.33 -21.11 23.28
C LYS A 99 -23.19 -21.32 22.26
N ILE A 100 -22.31 -20.34 22.11
CA ILE A 100 -21.09 -20.47 21.32
C ILE A 100 -20.09 -21.24 22.21
N LYS A 101 -19.68 -22.44 21.73
CA LYS A 101 -18.86 -23.36 22.53
C LYS A 101 -17.37 -23.18 22.27
N ASN A 102 -16.99 -22.89 21.05
CA ASN A 102 -15.59 -22.79 20.64
C ASN A 102 -15.15 -21.33 20.70
N TYR A 103 -14.53 -20.95 21.80
CA TYR A 103 -13.91 -19.65 21.94
C TYR A 103 -12.63 -19.70 22.75
N LEU A 104 -11.75 -18.74 22.53
CA LEU A 104 -10.48 -18.55 23.22
C LEU A 104 -10.41 -17.12 23.74
N CYS A 105 -9.84 -16.97 24.93
CA CYS A 105 -9.57 -15.65 25.53
C CYS A 105 -8.13 -15.25 25.28
N LEU A 106 -7.92 -14.07 24.76
CA LEU A 106 -6.60 -13.53 24.47
C LEU A 106 -5.70 -13.47 25.73
N SER A 107 -6.26 -13.08 26.88
CA SER A 107 -5.50 -12.96 28.13
C SER A 107 -4.80 -14.26 28.55
N ASN A 108 -5.39 -15.41 28.25
CA ASN A 108 -4.78 -16.70 28.55
C ASN A 108 -3.46 -16.93 27.81
N TYR A 109 -3.31 -16.36 26.61
CA TYR A 109 -2.11 -16.46 25.80
C TYR A 109 -1.12 -15.36 26.12
N ILE A 110 -1.60 -14.14 26.37
CA ILE A 110 -0.75 -13.01 26.78
C ILE A 110 0.07 -13.41 28.01
N LYS A 111 -0.59 -13.94 29.04
CA LYS A 111 0.08 -14.39 30.28
C LYS A 111 0.99 -15.59 30.04
N LYS A 112 0.50 -16.61 29.34
CA LYS A 112 1.22 -17.86 29.10
C LYS A 112 2.46 -17.67 28.24
N GLU A 113 2.40 -16.80 27.23
CA GLU A 113 3.48 -16.56 26.29
C GLU A 113 4.37 -15.36 26.69
N GLY A 114 4.10 -14.72 27.83
CA GLY A 114 4.89 -13.58 28.33
C GLY A 114 4.85 -12.36 27.43
N ILE A 115 3.73 -12.12 26.74
CA ILE A 115 3.58 -11.05 25.75
C ILE A 115 2.89 -9.79 26.30
N GLU A 116 2.78 -9.64 27.61
CA GLU A 116 2.13 -8.50 28.28
C GLU A 116 2.73 -7.15 27.86
N TRP A 117 4.01 -7.13 27.59
CA TRP A 117 4.76 -5.95 27.14
C TRP A 117 4.58 -5.62 25.64
N LEU A 118 4.06 -6.55 24.83
CA LEU A 118 3.91 -6.35 23.38
C LEU A 118 2.99 -5.19 23.03
N TYR A 119 1.95 -4.96 23.83
CA TYR A 119 1.04 -3.86 23.58
C TYR A 119 1.72 -2.49 23.76
N GLU A 120 2.58 -2.37 24.76
CA GLU A 120 3.36 -1.16 24.97
C GLU A 120 4.47 -1.00 23.91
N ASP A 121 5.08 -2.10 23.50
CA ASP A 121 6.04 -2.09 22.39
C ASP A 121 5.37 -1.84 21.04
N TYR A 122 4.15 -2.33 20.84
CA TYR A 122 3.37 -2.07 19.63
C TYR A 122 3.03 -0.59 19.48
N LYS A 123 2.71 0.09 20.60
CA LYS A 123 2.55 1.55 20.63
C LYS A 123 3.84 2.30 20.35
N LYS A 124 4.96 1.72 20.74
CA LYS A 124 6.32 2.23 20.49
C LYS A 124 6.86 1.67 19.19
N LYS A 125 6.20 1.84 18.06
CA LYS A 125 6.71 1.38 16.75
C LYS A 125 8.22 1.58 16.65
N PRO A 126 9.00 0.63 16.04
CA PRO A 126 10.41 0.83 15.82
C PRO A 126 10.58 2.20 15.17
N THR A 127 11.23 3.10 15.87
CA THR A 127 11.49 4.44 15.34
C THR A 127 12.48 4.28 14.18
N GLU A 128 12.38 5.14 13.19
CA GLU A 128 13.36 5.25 12.10
C GLU A 128 14.79 5.24 12.63
N LYS A 129 15.02 5.83 13.81
CA LYS A 129 16.28 5.76 14.54
C LYS A 129 16.73 4.33 14.83
N CYS A 130 15.84 3.42 15.26
CA CYS A 130 16.21 2.02 15.51
C CYS A 130 16.59 1.30 14.22
N ILE A 131 15.91 1.57 13.11
CA ILE A 131 16.24 0.98 11.80
C ILE A 131 17.61 1.49 11.35
N LYS A 132 17.88 2.78 11.54
CA LYS A 132 19.18 3.39 11.24
C LYS A 132 20.30 2.81 12.07
N GLU A 133 20.11 2.67 13.37
CA GLU A 133 21.08 2.06 14.29
C GLU A 133 21.40 0.60 13.89
N ILE A 134 20.38 -0.18 13.50
CA ILE A 134 20.57 -1.55 12.99
C ILE A 134 21.39 -1.54 11.70
N ALA A 135 21.10 -0.63 10.77
CA ALA A 135 21.82 -0.55 9.51
C ALA A 135 23.27 -0.07 9.69
N GLU A 136 23.49 0.92 10.56
CA GLU A 136 24.85 1.39 10.91
C GLU A 136 25.66 0.27 11.55
N TRP A 137 25.09 -0.42 12.55
CA TRP A 137 25.73 -1.57 13.18
C TRP A 137 26.04 -2.67 12.15
N TYR A 138 25.13 -2.94 11.22
CA TYR A 138 25.35 -3.92 10.17
C TYR A 138 26.48 -3.50 9.18
N VAL A 139 26.55 -2.23 8.82
CA VAL A 139 27.63 -1.72 7.95
C VAL A 139 29.00 -1.85 8.62
N GLU A 140 29.04 -1.77 9.96
CA GLU A 140 30.24 -1.97 10.78
C GLU A 140 30.46 -3.44 11.15
N TYR A 141 29.52 -4.31 10.80
CA TYR A 141 29.53 -5.72 11.19
C TYR A 141 30.83 -6.40 10.83
N LYS A 142 31.48 -6.97 11.84
CA LYS A 142 32.78 -7.61 11.70
C LYS A 142 32.66 -8.88 10.88
N HIS A 143 33.58 -9.09 9.98
CA HIS A 143 33.74 -10.26 9.09
C HIS A 143 33.63 -11.64 9.79
N GLU A 144 33.77 -11.70 11.10
CA GLU A 144 33.88 -12.93 11.87
C GLU A 144 32.70 -13.88 11.79
N GLU A 145 31.45 -13.37 11.61
CA GLU A 145 30.30 -14.27 11.43
C GLU A 145 30.07 -14.69 9.98
N TRP A 146 30.54 -13.90 9.04
CA TRP A 146 30.50 -14.25 7.62
C TRP A 146 31.48 -15.37 7.27
N GLU A 147 32.54 -15.53 8.04
CA GLU A 147 33.52 -16.62 7.89
C GLU A 147 32.88 -17.99 8.17
N LYS A 148 31.84 -18.05 8.97
CA LYS A 148 31.05 -19.28 9.19
C LYS A 148 30.27 -19.73 7.94
N ILE A 149 30.17 -18.89 6.93
CA ILE A 149 29.48 -19.15 5.66
C ILE A 149 30.47 -19.32 4.50
N ASP A 150 31.67 -19.84 4.77
CA ASP A 150 32.77 -19.98 3.80
C ASP A 150 32.41 -20.78 2.54
N HIS A 151 31.47 -21.72 2.62
CA HIS A 151 30.97 -22.44 1.46
C HIS A 151 30.15 -21.57 0.50
N ILE A 152 29.51 -20.50 1.00
CA ILE A 152 28.75 -19.54 0.20
C ILE A 152 29.66 -18.49 -0.43
N LYS A 153 30.77 -18.13 0.23
CA LYS A 153 31.78 -17.21 -0.33
C LYS A 153 32.30 -17.70 -1.68
N LYS A 154 32.63 -18.99 -1.82
CA LYS A 154 33.15 -19.58 -3.07
C LYS A 154 32.18 -19.45 -4.23
N ASP A 155 30.88 -19.56 -3.96
CA ASP A 155 29.85 -19.40 -5.01
C ASP A 155 29.65 -17.91 -5.35
N LEU A 156 29.90 -17.00 -4.41
CA LEU A 156 29.78 -15.56 -4.62
C LEU A 156 31.01 -14.95 -5.34
N GLU A 157 32.19 -15.55 -5.24
CA GLU A 157 33.37 -15.16 -6.00
C GLU A 157 33.17 -15.27 -7.51
N ASN A 158 32.22 -16.10 -7.95
CA ASN A 158 31.76 -16.25 -9.34
C ASN A 158 30.42 -15.55 -9.60
N LYS A 159 30.28 -14.29 -9.19
CA LYS A 159 29.04 -13.51 -9.29
C LYS A 159 28.37 -13.59 -10.67
N ILE A 160 29.12 -13.58 -11.77
CA ILE A 160 28.62 -13.68 -13.14
C ILE A 160 27.95 -15.04 -13.36
N TYR A 161 28.59 -16.14 -12.98
CA TYR A 161 28.03 -17.47 -13.09
C TYR A 161 26.81 -17.70 -12.22
N TYR A 162 26.84 -17.17 -11.02
CA TYR A 162 25.75 -17.19 -10.06
C TYR A 162 24.51 -16.46 -10.61
N VAL A 163 24.68 -15.23 -11.09
CA VAL A 163 23.61 -14.42 -11.65
C VAL A 163 22.99 -15.07 -12.89
N GLU A 164 23.80 -15.61 -13.80
CA GLU A 164 23.29 -16.29 -14.99
C GLU A 164 22.47 -17.53 -14.66
N LYS A 165 22.92 -18.36 -13.74
CA LYS A 165 22.19 -19.56 -13.32
C LYS A 165 20.84 -19.27 -12.67
N ASN A 166 20.74 -18.20 -11.93
CA ASN A 166 19.59 -17.91 -11.07
C ASN A 166 18.73 -16.72 -11.55
N LYS A 167 18.91 -16.23 -12.78
CA LYS A 167 18.12 -15.09 -13.33
C LYS A 167 16.60 -15.28 -13.27
N ASN A 168 16.12 -16.51 -13.09
CA ASN A 168 14.70 -16.77 -12.91
C ASN A 168 14.23 -16.61 -11.47
N LYS A 169 15.16 -16.57 -10.50
CA LYS A 169 14.84 -16.41 -9.08
C LYS A 169 15.00 -14.96 -8.64
N ILE A 170 13.94 -14.41 -8.08
CA ILE A 170 13.86 -13.01 -7.63
C ILE A 170 13.51 -13.01 -6.15
N ILE A 171 14.30 -12.30 -5.35
CA ILE A 171 13.94 -11.93 -3.99
C ILE A 171 13.38 -10.51 -4.01
N ALA A 172 12.14 -10.36 -3.56
CA ALA A 172 11.55 -9.05 -3.31
C ALA A 172 11.78 -8.66 -1.84
N VAL A 173 12.50 -7.58 -1.60
CA VAL A 173 12.64 -6.99 -0.26
C VAL A 173 11.59 -5.89 -0.14
N ILE A 174 10.70 -6.02 0.84
CA ILE A 174 9.58 -5.11 1.03
C ILE A 174 9.66 -4.45 2.40
N GLY A 175 9.70 -3.12 2.40
CA GLY A 175 9.64 -2.32 3.61
C GLY A 175 8.25 -1.79 3.94
N ASP A 176 7.43 -1.55 2.93
CA ASP A 176 6.01 -1.20 3.05
C ASP A 176 5.23 -1.90 1.94
N LEU A 177 4.28 -2.72 2.34
CA LEU A 177 3.49 -3.51 1.39
C LEU A 177 2.44 -2.62 0.71
N LYS A 178 2.69 -2.27 -0.54
CA LYS A 178 1.82 -1.43 -1.38
C LYS A 178 1.14 -2.27 -2.49
N PRO A 179 0.01 -1.80 -3.04
CA PRO A 179 -0.65 -2.46 -4.18
C PRO A 179 0.29 -2.69 -5.37
N ARG A 180 1.21 -1.75 -5.62
CA ARG A 180 2.26 -1.87 -6.65
C ARG A 180 3.08 -3.13 -6.49
N CYS A 181 3.56 -3.42 -5.26
CA CYS A 181 4.38 -4.58 -4.99
C CYS A 181 3.68 -5.87 -5.41
N ILE A 182 2.44 -6.05 -4.96
CA ILE A 182 1.65 -7.26 -5.25
C ILE A 182 1.37 -7.39 -6.75
N LYS A 183 0.95 -6.32 -7.43
CA LYS A 183 0.67 -6.34 -8.87
C LYS A 183 1.91 -6.77 -9.69
N ILE A 184 3.08 -6.23 -9.35
CA ILE A 184 4.34 -6.56 -10.03
C ILE A 184 4.72 -8.02 -9.74
N LEU A 185 4.73 -8.43 -8.48
CA LEU A 185 5.20 -9.76 -8.07
C LEU A 185 4.28 -10.87 -8.59
N ASP A 186 2.97 -10.68 -8.52
CA ASP A 186 1.99 -11.62 -9.08
C ASP A 186 2.15 -11.73 -10.60
N SER A 187 2.36 -10.61 -11.28
CA SER A 187 2.60 -10.62 -12.74
C SER A 187 3.90 -11.30 -13.11
N LEU A 188 4.97 -11.12 -12.35
CA LEU A 188 6.24 -11.82 -12.55
C LEU A 188 6.08 -13.33 -12.31
N LYS A 189 5.39 -13.75 -11.24
CA LYS A 189 5.08 -15.16 -10.95
C LYS A 189 4.36 -15.81 -12.13
N ASN A 190 3.37 -15.11 -12.70
CA ASN A 190 2.60 -15.61 -13.85
C ASN A 190 3.45 -15.77 -15.13
N THR A 191 4.67 -15.21 -15.19
CA THR A 191 5.63 -15.45 -16.27
C THR A 191 6.60 -16.59 -16.00
N GLY A 192 6.40 -17.35 -14.94
CA GLY A 192 7.25 -18.49 -14.55
C GLY A 192 8.50 -18.11 -13.75
N LYS A 193 8.61 -16.88 -13.27
CA LYS A 193 9.68 -16.48 -12.34
C LYS A 193 9.43 -17.08 -10.95
N GLU A 194 10.49 -17.59 -10.33
CA GLU A 194 10.48 -18.01 -8.94
C GLU A 194 10.65 -16.77 -8.05
N ILE A 195 9.65 -16.50 -7.24
CA ILE A 195 9.61 -15.28 -6.41
C ILE A 195 9.47 -15.65 -4.94
N LYS A 196 10.26 -14.99 -4.10
CA LYS A 196 10.12 -15.02 -2.66
C LYS A 196 10.15 -13.60 -2.11
N ILE A 197 9.30 -13.33 -1.12
CA ILE A 197 9.26 -12.05 -0.44
C ILE A 197 10.01 -12.15 0.89
N LEU A 198 10.89 -11.19 1.15
CA LEU A 198 11.48 -10.94 2.45
C LEU A 198 11.00 -9.56 2.93
N PHE A 199 10.27 -9.54 4.02
CA PHE A 199 9.96 -8.27 4.67
C PHE A 199 11.18 -7.79 5.45
N SER A 200 11.57 -6.55 5.23
CA SER A 200 12.68 -5.93 5.94
C SER A 200 12.37 -5.74 7.43
N PRO A 201 13.38 -5.65 8.30
CA PRO A 201 13.16 -5.29 9.69
C PRO A 201 12.37 -3.99 9.81
N GLY A 202 11.35 -3.98 10.65
CA GLY A 202 10.46 -2.82 10.81
C GLY A 202 9.50 -2.54 9.65
N ALA A 203 9.33 -3.49 8.74
CA ALA A 203 8.40 -3.36 7.63
C ALA A 203 6.98 -3.02 8.10
N LEU A 204 6.34 -2.09 7.39
CA LEU A 204 4.96 -1.70 7.66
C LEU A 204 4.02 -2.71 7.00
N LEU A 205 3.42 -3.57 7.83
CA LEU A 205 2.53 -4.63 7.39
C LEU A 205 1.03 -4.31 7.59
N ASN A 206 0.72 -3.16 8.15
CA ASN A 206 -0.66 -2.70 8.36
C ASN A 206 -1.29 -2.19 7.07
N THR A 207 -1.09 -2.91 6.01
CA THR A 207 -1.55 -2.48 4.71
C THR A 207 -2.66 -3.36 4.18
N ILE A 208 -3.45 -2.74 3.52
CA ILE A 208 -4.55 -3.00 2.63
C ILE A 208 -4.33 -4.24 1.72
N CYS A 209 -3.07 -4.70 1.55
CA CYS A 209 -2.69 -5.71 0.55
C CYS A 209 -2.36 -7.09 1.13
N ILE A 210 -2.51 -7.31 2.44
CA ILE A 210 -2.13 -8.59 3.05
C ILE A 210 -2.98 -9.75 2.52
N GLU A 211 -4.27 -9.52 2.34
CA GLU A 211 -5.17 -10.56 1.84
C GLU A 211 -4.83 -10.94 0.38
N GLU A 212 -4.49 -9.96 -0.44
CA GLU A 212 -4.02 -10.17 -1.81
C GLU A 212 -2.69 -10.91 -1.84
N LEU A 213 -1.78 -10.59 -0.91
CA LEU A 213 -0.52 -11.32 -0.76
C LEU A 213 -0.76 -12.79 -0.42
N LEU A 214 -1.66 -13.07 0.53
CA LEU A 214 -2.00 -14.45 0.90
C LEU A 214 -2.63 -15.21 -0.27
N GLN A 215 -3.48 -14.54 -1.06
CA GLN A 215 -4.10 -15.13 -2.25
C GLN A 215 -3.11 -15.34 -3.39
N SER A 216 -2.03 -14.54 -3.47
CA SER A 216 -1.01 -14.69 -4.50
C SER A 216 -0.19 -15.98 -4.34
N GLU A 217 -0.24 -16.62 -3.17
CA GLU A 217 0.56 -17.81 -2.83
C GLU A 217 2.07 -17.61 -3.06
N ILE A 218 2.55 -16.38 -3.03
CA ILE A 218 3.98 -16.10 -3.07
C ILE A 218 4.57 -16.37 -1.69
N PRO A 219 5.60 -17.22 -1.57
CA PRO A 219 6.23 -17.49 -0.29
C PRO A 219 6.88 -16.22 0.27
N PHE A 220 6.68 -15.97 1.55
CA PHE A 220 7.27 -14.82 2.22
C PHE A 220 7.86 -15.18 3.57
N HIS A 221 8.76 -14.31 4.04
CA HIS A 221 9.36 -14.39 5.36
C HIS A 221 9.60 -12.97 5.90
N GLU A 222 9.35 -12.78 7.19
CA GLU A 222 9.64 -11.54 7.90
C GLU A 222 10.99 -11.64 8.60
N CYS A 223 11.90 -10.75 8.25
CA CYS A 223 13.22 -10.69 8.86
C CYS A 223 13.20 -9.81 10.11
N ASN A 224 13.82 -10.28 11.18
CA ASN A 224 13.85 -9.57 12.47
C ASN A 224 14.98 -8.55 12.56
N CYS A 225 16.04 -8.77 11.80
CA CYS A 225 17.21 -7.89 11.74
C CYS A 225 17.81 -7.90 10.33
N LEU A 226 18.71 -6.98 10.09
CA LEU A 226 19.34 -6.81 8.78
C LEU A 226 20.23 -8.00 8.42
N GLU A 227 20.90 -8.60 9.39
CA GLU A 227 21.74 -9.79 9.20
C GLU A 227 20.91 -10.98 8.74
N GLU A 228 19.74 -11.20 9.35
CA GLU A 228 18.83 -12.25 8.90
C GLU A 228 18.38 -12.01 7.47
N LEU A 229 18.02 -10.76 7.13
CA LEU A 229 17.65 -10.39 5.78
C LEU A 229 18.75 -10.74 4.78
N MET A 230 19.99 -10.33 5.05
CA MET A 230 21.11 -10.60 4.15
C MET A 230 21.47 -12.08 4.10
N TYR A 231 21.49 -12.76 5.24
CA TYR A 231 21.70 -14.21 5.30
C TYR A 231 20.68 -14.94 4.40
N ARG A 232 19.41 -14.59 4.49
CA ARG A 232 18.38 -15.21 3.68
C ARG A 232 18.53 -14.89 2.18
N ILE A 233 18.89 -13.66 1.82
CA ILE A 233 19.20 -13.32 0.44
C ILE A 233 20.32 -14.22 -0.10
N ILE A 234 21.39 -14.39 0.68
CA ILE A 234 22.54 -15.20 0.27
C ILE A 234 22.17 -16.67 0.13
N VAL A 235 21.50 -17.25 1.12
CA VAL A 235 21.13 -18.67 1.13
C VAL A 235 20.13 -19.03 0.02
N GLU A 236 19.27 -18.10 -0.35
CA GLU A 236 18.28 -18.31 -1.41
C GLU A 236 18.88 -18.27 -2.81
N HIS A 237 20.09 -17.78 -2.98
CA HIS A 237 20.78 -17.67 -4.27
C HIS A 237 19.90 -17.05 -5.38
N PRO A 238 19.32 -15.85 -5.24
CA PRO A 238 18.58 -15.20 -6.30
C PRO A 238 19.51 -14.62 -7.36
N GLY A 239 19.01 -14.41 -8.58
CA GLY A 239 19.71 -13.60 -9.58
C GLY A 239 19.48 -12.11 -9.39
N ILE A 240 18.31 -11.77 -8.86
CA ILE A 240 17.87 -10.39 -8.64
C ILE A 240 17.36 -10.22 -7.21
N VAL A 241 17.77 -9.15 -6.56
CA VAL A 241 17.14 -8.59 -5.37
C VAL A 241 16.41 -7.32 -5.76
N HIS A 242 15.09 -7.35 -5.78
CA HIS A 242 14.27 -6.17 -6.07
C HIS A 242 13.77 -5.57 -4.75
N ILE A 243 14.28 -4.39 -4.41
CA ILE A 243 13.94 -3.69 -3.17
C ILE A 243 12.80 -2.72 -3.45
N PHE A 244 11.63 -3.05 -2.94
CA PHE A 244 10.49 -2.11 -2.90
C PHE A 244 10.66 -1.22 -1.67
N SER A 245 11.34 -0.10 -1.88
CA SER A 245 11.65 0.82 -0.81
C SER A 245 10.56 1.89 -0.67
N CYS A 246 10.39 2.36 0.53
CA CYS A 246 9.71 3.61 0.83
C CYS A 246 10.56 4.41 1.81
N ARG A 247 10.22 5.66 2.02
CA ARG A 247 10.95 6.61 2.88
C ARG A 247 11.51 6.01 4.17
N MET A 248 10.75 5.11 4.81
CA MET A 248 11.11 4.51 6.10
C MET A 248 12.14 3.38 5.98
N ASN A 249 12.39 2.88 4.77
CA ASN A 249 13.30 1.77 4.50
C ASN A 249 14.49 2.15 3.63
N THR A 250 14.71 3.43 3.39
CA THR A 250 15.85 3.91 2.62
C THR A 250 17.18 3.44 3.24
N VAL A 251 17.28 3.46 4.56
CA VAL A 251 18.47 2.99 5.30
C VAL A 251 18.75 1.50 5.08
N ILE A 252 17.71 0.67 4.99
CA ILE A 252 17.87 -0.78 4.68
C ILE A 252 18.38 -0.95 3.26
N SER A 253 17.82 -0.21 2.30
CA SER A 253 18.26 -0.20 0.91
C SER A 253 19.72 0.24 0.79
N TYR A 254 20.10 1.31 1.50
CA TYR A 254 21.46 1.81 1.59
C TYR A 254 22.44 0.75 2.10
N ALA A 255 22.10 0.05 3.19
CA ALA A 255 22.94 -1.00 3.74
C ALA A 255 23.12 -2.18 2.77
N LEU A 256 22.05 -2.61 2.08
CA LEU A 256 22.14 -3.67 1.08
C LEU A 256 22.98 -3.25 -0.13
N ILE A 257 22.79 -2.04 -0.65
CA ILE A 257 23.52 -1.53 -1.81
C ILE A 257 25.01 -1.34 -1.47
N LYS A 258 25.36 -0.94 -0.26
CA LYS A 258 26.76 -0.91 0.20
C LYS A 258 27.45 -2.28 0.19
N LYS A 259 26.68 -3.36 0.23
CA LYS A 259 27.17 -4.75 0.20
C LYS A 259 26.89 -5.46 -1.12
N LYS A 260 26.59 -4.71 -2.19
CA LYS A 260 26.28 -5.30 -3.51
C LYS A 260 27.39 -6.11 -4.14
N ASP A 261 28.65 -5.95 -3.67
CA ASP A 261 29.79 -6.77 -4.08
C ASP A 261 29.64 -8.26 -3.69
N ILE A 262 28.90 -8.55 -2.61
CA ILE A 262 28.63 -9.91 -2.12
C ILE A 262 27.18 -10.35 -2.38
N LEU A 263 26.34 -9.48 -2.92
CA LEU A 263 24.94 -9.74 -3.21
C LEU A 263 24.72 -9.87 -4.74
N PRO A 264 23.64 -10.52 -5.19
CA PRO A 264 23.25 -10.50 -6.60
C PRO A 264 22.88 -9.09 -7.05
N TYR A 265 22.45 -8.92 -8.30
CA TYR A 265 22.05 -7.61 -8.80
C TYR A 265 20.92 -7.01 -7.97
N ILE A 266 21.11 -5.77 -7.52
CA ILE A 266 20.14 -5.04 -6.71
C ILE A 266 19.39 -4.05 -7.58
N VAL A 267 18.07 -4.20 -7.62
CA VAL A 267 17.15 -3.23 -8.20
C VAL A 267 16.49 -2.44 -7.09
N TYR A 268 16.66 -1.13 -7.13
CA TYR A 268 16.03 -0.19 -6.20
C TYR A 268 14.76 0.38 -6.83
N ASP A 269 13.60 0.04 -6.27
CA ASP A 269 12.29 0.57 -6.68
C ASP A 269 11.77 1.48 -5.59
N GLU A 270 11.99 2.78 -5.74
CA GLU A 270 11.54 3.78 -4.79
C GLU A 270 10.10 4.23 -5.09
N TYR A 271 9.29 4.18 -4.05
CA TYR A 271 7.88 4.54 -4.19
C TYR A 271 7.66 6.06 -4.24
N ASP A 272 8.36 6.80 -3.39
CA ASP A 272 8.31 8.25 -3.31
C ASP A 272 9.72 8.80 -3.05
N ILE A 273 10.36 9.31 -4.07
CA ILE A 273 11.68 9.94 -3.95
C ILE A 273 11.56 11.20 -3.08
N ILE A 274 12.38 11.30 -2.04
CA ILE A 274 12.36 12.43 -1.11
C ILE A 274 13.33 13.53 -1.49
N ASN A 275 14.48 13.18 -2.08
CA ASN A 275 15.44 14.15 -2.55
C ASN A 275 14.83 15.07 -3.60
N GLU A 276 15.10 16.37 -3.50
CA GLU A 276 14.65 17.41 -4.42
C GLU A 276 13.14 17.65 -4.51
N PHE A 277 12.30 16.77 -3.89
CA PHE A 277 10.83 16.86 -4.02
C PHE A 277 10.11 17.22 -2.73
N TYR A 278 10.79 17.10 -1.58
CA TYR A 278 10.20 17.39 -0.28
C TYR A 278 11.05 18.39 0.51
N TYR A 279 10.40 19.04 1.48
CA TYR A 279 11.04 19.86 2.50
C TYR A 279 11.13 19.07 3.81
N ASP A 280 12.00 19.48 4.70
CA ASP A 280 12.05 19.04 6.08
C ASP A 280 12.37 17.55 6.35
N TYR A 281 13.06 16.89 5.41
CA TYR A 281 13.63 15.58 5.68
C TYR A 281 15.04 15.71 6.28
N PRO A 282 15.42 14.77 7.19
CA PRO A 282 16.77 14.75 7.75
C PRO A 282 17.83 14.64 6.64
N PRO A 283 18.95 15.40 6.73
CA PRO A 283 20.01 15.34 5.72
C PRO A 283 20.54 13.93 5.46
N ASP A 284 20.66 13.12 6.53
CA ASP A 284 21.13 11.72 6.43
C ASP A 284 20.25 10.88 5.49
N TRP A 285 18.94 11.07 5.55
CA TRP A 285 18.00 10.34 4.67
C TRP A 285 18.16 10.73 3.22
N LEU A 286 18.41 12.01 2.98
CA LEU A 286 18.66 12.54 1.64
C LEU A 286 19.96 11.97 1.06
N GLU A 287 21.02 11.86 1.89
CA GLU A 287 22.28 11.25 1.49
C GLU A 287 22.15 9.76 1.22
N GLU A 288 21.42 9.02 2.08
CA GLU A 288 21.16 7.60 1.93
C GLU A 288 20.36 7.32 0.65
N GLU A 289 19.28 8.08 0.39
CA GLU A 289 18.49 7.93 -0.83
C GLU A 289 19.33 8.26 -2.07
N ARG A 290 20.07 9.36 -2.04
CA ARG A 290 20.96 9.73 -3.13
C ARG A 290 21.95 8.61 -3.44
N PHE A 291 22.57 8.04 -2.42
CA PHE A 291 23.46 6.89 -2.58
C PHE A 291 22.73 5.70 -3.22
N CYS A 292 21.52 5.38 -2.77
CA CYS A 292 20.73 4.28 -3.36
C CYS A 292 20.46 4.53 -4.84
N LEU A 293 20.06 5.74 -5.21
CA LEU A 293 19.79 6.11 -6.60
C LEU A 293 21.05 6.06 -7.47
N GLU A 294 22.20 6.55 -6.94
CA GLU A 294 23.43 6.59 -7.74
C GLU A 294 24.14 5.24 -7.86
N TYR A 295 24.03 4.34 -6.86
CA TYR A 295 24.86 3.15 -6.78
C TYR A 295 24.12 1.80 -6.93
N ALA A 296 22.79 1.75 -6.97
CA ALA A 296 22.09 0.51 -7.27
C ALA A 296 22.47 -0.03 -8.67
N ASP A 297 22.45 -1.34 -8.87
CA ASP A 297 22.72 -1.94 -10.19
C ASP A 297 21.60 -1.62 -11.19
N GLY A 298 20.38 -1.49 -10.69
CA GLY A 298 19.21 -1.07 -11.44
C GLY A 298 18.29 -0.17 -10.64
N ILE A 299 17.61 0.76 -11.30
CA ILE A 299 16.63 1.65 -10.68
C ILE A 299 15.31 1.48 -11.42
N CYS A 300 14.26 1.12 -10.68
CA CYS A 300 12.91 1.07 -11.19
C CYS A 300 12.14 2.28 -10.65
N ASN A 301 11.73 3.17 -11.53
CA ASN A 301 11.00 4.38 -11.17
C ASN A 301 9.60 4.39 -11.77
N ARG A 302 8.62 4.81 -10.99
CA ARG A 302 7.21 4.81 -11.41
C ARG A 302 6.74 6.09 -12.09
N GLY A 303 7.58 7.13 -12.09
CA GLY A 303 7.26 8.45 -12.63
C GLY A 303 8.32 9.00 -13.55
N TYR A 304 8.45 10.30 -13.54
CA TYR A 304 9.42 11.07 -14.33
C TYR A 304 10.49 11.71 -13.45
N GLU A 305 10.55 11.35 -12.17
CA GLU A 305 11.45 11.95 -11.19
C GLU A 305 12.94 11.77 -11.57
N LEU A 306 13.32 10.60 -12.13
CA LEU A 306 14.70 10.35 -12.52
C LEU A 306 15.17 11.28 -13.66
N GLU A 307 14.28 11.67 -14.57
CA GLU A 307 14.59 12.63 -15.62
C GLU A 307 14.97 14.00 -15.03
N TYR A 308 14.20 14.46 -14.04
CA TYR A 308 14.49 15.70 -13.34
C TYR A 308 15.80 15.61 -12.57
N LEU A 309 15.99 14.55 -11.79
CA LEU A 309 17.19 14.36 -10.98
C LEU A 309 18.46 14.34 -11.83
N SER A 310 18.44 13.66 -12.97
CA SER A 310 19.62 13.59 -13.85
C SER A 310 19.87 14.88 -14.61
N HIS A 311 18.83 15.52 -15.16
CA HIS A 311 18.97 16.68 -16.03
C HIS A 311 19.10 18.01 -15.29
N GLN A 312 18.45 18.14 -14.11
CA GLN A 312 18.35 19.41 -13.39
C GLN A 312 19.16 19.40 -12.07
N CYS A 313 19.27 18.25 -11.41
CA CYS A 313 19.89 18.14 -10.08
C CYS A 313 21.29 17.50 -10.09
N GLY A 314 21.78 17.10 -11.26
CA GLY A 314 23.16 16.58 -11.42
C GLY A 314 23.36 15.17 -10.81
N TYR A 315 22.32 14.34 -10.74
CA TYR A 315 22.47 12.95 -10.34
C TYR A 315 23.09 12.10 -11.44
N HIS A 316 23.99 11.21 -11.05
CA HIS A 316 24.66 10.27 -11.93
C HIS A 316 24.33 8.84 -11.55
N PHE A 317 23.38 8.24 -12.25
CA PHE A 317 22.99 6.84 -12.02
C PHE A 317 24.04 5.91 -12.65
N LEU A 318 24.76 5.16 -11.82
CA LEU A 318 25.74 4.16 -12.30
C LEU A 318 25.05 2.90 -12.83
N GLY A 319 23.90 2.56 -12.28
CA GLY A 319 23.09 1.45 -12.72
C GLY A 319 22.18 1.80 -13.90
N LYS A 320 21.53 0.79 -14.44
CA LYS A 320 20.49 0.97 -15.47
C LYS A 320 19.20 1.47 -14.88
N THR A 321 18.45 2.25 -15.64
CA THR A 321 17.15 2.77 -15.21
C THR A 321 16.01 2.23 -16.05
N ILE A 322 14.86 2.04 -15.43
CA ILE A 322 13.61 1.73 -16.13
C ILE A 322 12.48 2.55 -15.55
N GLN A 323 11.66 3.14 -16.44
CA GLN A 323 10.37 3.68 -16.06
C GLN A 323 9.33 2.56 -16.12
N PHE A 324 8.76 2.22 -14.96
CA PHE A 324 7.75 1.17 -14.85
C PHE A 324 6.58 1.66 -13.98
N PHE A 325 5.52 2.06 -14.61
CA PHE A 325 4.33 2.64 -13.97
C PHE A 325 3.60 1.64 -13.05
N ASP A 326 2.65 2.12 -12.26
CA ASP A 326 1.82 1.29 -11.38
C ASP A 326 0.84 0.37 -12.13
N TYR A 327 0.66 0.61 -13.39
CA TYR A 327 -0.19 -0.14 -14.31
C TYR A 327 -1.52 -0.65 -13.72
N CYS A 328 -2.44 -1.01 -14.57
CA CYS A 328 -3.72 -1.58 -14.18
C CYS A 328 -3.60 -3.08 -13.84
N SER A 329 -4.51 -3.57 -13.03
CA SER A 329 -4.56 -4.98 -12.64
C SER A 329 -4.90 -5.89 -13.84
N ASN A 330 -4.59 -7.20 -13.74
CA ASN A 330 -4.91 -8.19 -14.76
C ASN A 330 -6.35 -8.76 -14.65
N LYS A 331 -7.21 -8.19 -13.81
CA LYS A 331 -8.55 -8.76 -13.56
C LYS A 331 -9.41 -8.69 -14.83
N GLU A 332 -9.83 -9.87 -15.32
CA GLU A 332 -10.63 -9.98 -16.55
C GLU A 332 -12.09 -9.58 -16.37
N SER A 333 -12.65 -9.68 -15.19
CA SER A 333 -14.09 -9.52 -14.97
C SER A 333 -14.46 -8.20 -14.33
N ARG A 334 -14.64 -7.20 -15.18
CA ARG A 334 -15.46 -6.06 -14.79
C ARG A 334 -16.90 -6.38 -15.10
N LYS A 335 -17.71 -6.67 -14.10
CA LYS A 335 -19.14 -6.34 -14.22
C LYS A 335 -19.20 -4.83 -14.14
N LEU A 336 -19.09 -4.16 -15.30
CA LEU A 336 -19.33 -2.74 -15.41
C LEU A 336 -20.73 -2.47 -14.86
N CYS A 337 -20.81 -1.94 -13.66
CA CYS A 337 -22.05 -1.34 -13.18
C CYS A 337 -22.35 -0.17 -14.12
N GLN A 338 -23.25 -0.40 -15.05
CA GLN A 338 -23.76 0.71 -15.86
C GLN A 338 -24.55 1.60 -14.92
N ASN A 339 -23.93 2.70 -14.51
CA ASN A 339 -24.67 3.75 -13.82
C ASN A 339 -25.76 4.26 -14.78
N LYS A 340 -27.00 3.86 -14.55
CA LYS A 340 -28.15 4.29 -15.33
C LYS A 340 -28.70 5.64 -14.88
N SER A 341 -28.05 6.27 -13.89
CA SER A 341 -28.47 7.57 -13.41
C SER A 341 -28.26 8.64 -14.48
N GLU A 342 -29.26 9.45 -14.71
CA GLU A 342 -29.17 10.66 -15.55
C GLU A 342 -28.31 11.74 -14.87
N THR A 343 -28.14 11.64 -13.56
CA THR A 343 -27.39 12.59 -12.75
C THR A 343 -25.89 12.29 -12.83
N LEU A 344 -25.08 13.30 -13.10
CA LEU A 344 -23.62 13.19 -13.14
C LEU A 344 -23.06 12.88 -11.74
N SER A 345 -22.06 12.00 -11.67
CA SER A 345 -21.36 11.65 -10.43
C SER A 345 -19.84 11.68 -10.62
N LEU A 346 -19.18 12.37 -9.71
CA LEU A 346 -17.72 12.46 -9.59
C LEU A 346 -17.27 11.71 -8.35
N CYS A 347 -16.10 11.06 -8.40
CA CYS A 347 -15.52 10.44 -7.21
C CYS A 347 -14.04 10.77 -7.02
N TYR A 348 -13.65 10.83 -5.75
CA TYR A 348 -12.25 10.91 -5.31
C TYR A 348 -11.97 9.80 -4.31
N ALA A 349 -10.84 9.11 -4.47
CA ALA A 349 -10.36 8.15 -3.48
C ALA A 349 -8.89 8.42 -3.15
N GLY A 350 -8.58 8.57 -1.86
CA GLY A 350 -7.20 8.80 -1.43
C GLY A 350 -7.08 9.67 -0.18
N GLY A 351 -5.85 10.13 0.10
CA GLY A 351 -5.62 11.04 1.23
C GLY A 351 -6.43 12.31 1.10
N VAL A 352 -7.18 12.64 2.13
CA VAL A 352 -7.94 13.90 2.25
C VAL A 352 -7.24 14.77 3.25
N ILE A 353 -6.66 15.87 2.76
CA ILE A 353 -6.08 16.93 3.60
C ILE A 353 -7.18 17.97 3.83
N THR A 354 -7.47 18.27 5.09
CA THR A 354 -8.51 19.23 5.42
C THR A 354 -8.00 20.65 5.28
N GLU A 355 -8.84 21.53 4.76
CA GLU A 355 -8.53 22.96 4.61
C GLU A 355 -8.25 23.63 5.97
N LYS A 356 -8.82 23.09 7.06
CA LYS A 356 -8.66 23.59 8.42
C LYS A 356 -7.27 23.31 8.99
N GLU A 357 -6.73 22.10 8.72
CA GLU A 357 -5.41 21.73 9.25
C GLU A 357 -4.28 22.30 8.40
N PHE A 358 -4.47 22.31 7.10
CA PHE A 358 -3.43 22.70 6.15
C PHE A 358 -4.00 23.58 5.04
N PRO A 359 -4.38 24.83 5.34
CA PRO A 359 -5.03 25.71 4.36
C PRO A 359 -4.15 25.98 3.14
N ASP A 360 -2.82 25.93 3.29
CA ASP A 360 -1.88 26.15 2.21
C ASP A 360 -1.45 24.85 1.48
N ALA A 361 -1.66 23.69 2.10
CA ALA A 361 -1.30 22.39 1.53
C ALA A 361 -2.50 21.68 0.88
N SER A 362 -3.73 22.12 1.13
CA SER A 362 -4.91 21.56 0.52
C SER A 362 -4.98 21.98 -0.97
N PHE A 363 -4.59 21.07 -1.85
CA PHE A 363 -4.71 21.27 -3.30
C PHE A 363 -6.16 21.21 -3.79
N ALA A 364 -7.05 20.65 -2.99
CA ALA A 364 -8.47 20.51 -3.28
C ALA A 364 -9.28 21.33 -2.28
N CYS A 365 -9.96 22.35 -2.76
CA CYS A 365 -10.97 23.05 -1.98
C CYS A 365 -12.29 22.25 -2.03
N TRP A 366 -12.42 21.27 -1.15
CA TRP A 366 -13.58 20.36 -1.13
C TRP A 366 -14.89 21.09 -0.92
N ILE A 367 -14.89 22.15 -0.09
CA ILE A 367 -16.08 22.96 0.19
C ILE A 367 -16.53 23.70 -1.06
N GLU A 368 -15.61 24.33 -1.77
CA GLU A 368 -15.89 25.03 -3.03
C GLU A 368 -16.38 24.06 -4.11
N LEU A 369 -15.70 22.93 -4.26
CA LEU A 369 -16.09 21.91 -5.25
C LEU A 369 -17.47 21.32 -4.94
N ALA A 370 -17.78 21.07 -3.67
CA ALA A 370 -19.10 20.60 -3.24
C ALA A 370 -20.21 21.61 -3.56
N GLN A 371 -19.92 22.91 -3.43
CA GLN A 371 -20.87 23.96 -3.78
C GLN A 371 -21.10 24.02 -5.31
N LYS A 372 -20.04 23.97 -6.11
CA LYS A 372 -20.15 23.89 -7.59
C LYS A 372 -20.93 22.66 -8.03
N CYS A 373 -20.68 21.51 -7.43
CA CYS A 373 -21.41 20.28 -7.71
C CYS A 373 -22.91 20.42 -7.38
N LYS A 374 -23.25 21.05 -6.24
CA LYS A 374 -24.63 21.32 -5.87
C LYS A 374 -25.35 22.19 -6.88
N GLU A 375 -24.75 23.29 -7.32
CA GLU A 375 -25.29 24.20 -8.31
C GLU A 375 -25.50 23.53 -9.66
N ALA A 376 -24.59 22.61 -10.01
CA ALA A 376 -24.67 21.83 -11.24
C ALA A 376 -25.55 20.59 -11.14
N GLN A 377 -26.14 20.29 -9.99
CA GLN A 377 -26.85 19.02 -9.72
C GLN A 377 -26.00 17.80 -10.09
N CYS A 378 -24.77 17.77 -9.58
CA CYS A 378 -23.78 16.72 -9.78
C CYS A 378 -23.43 16.13 -8.42
N HIS A 379 -23.41 14.82 -8.28
CA HIS A 379 -22.97 14.16 -7.05
C HIS A 379 -21.45 14.14 -6.96
N LEU A 380 -20.93 14.49 -5.79
CA LEU A 380 -19.50 14.41 -5.44
C LEU A 380 -19.34 13.38 -4.32
N HIS A 381 -18.58 12.33 -4.60
CA HIS A 381 -18.30 11.25 -3.66
C HIS A 381 -16.82 11.25 -3.27
N ILE A 382 -16.52 11.26 -1.97
CA ILE A 382 -15.15 11.28 -1.44
C ILE A 382 -14.94 10.06 -0.56
N TYR A 383 -13.88 9.30 -0.85
CA TYR A 383 -13.41 8.14 -0.08
C TYR A 383 -12.03 8.47 0.50
N PRO A 384 -11.96 8.88 1.78
CA PRO A 384 -10.67 9.13 2.43
C PRO A 384 -9.90 7.81 2.61
N LEU A 385 -8.58 7.89 2.67
CA LEU A 385 -7.73 6.73 2.92
C LEU A 385 -7.85 6.21 4.36
N TYR A 386 -8.03 7.12 5.31
CA TYR A 386 -8.21 6.84 6.74
C TYR A 386 -9.45 7.56 7.25
N TRP A 387 -10.01 7.09 8.37
CA TRP A 387 -11.15 7.74 9.00
C TRP A 387 -10.74 8.44 10.30
N TYR A 388 -10.92 9.74 10.34
CA TYR A 388 -10.67 10.59 11.50
C TYR A 388 -11.88 11.46 11.74
N GLU A 389 -12.80 11.03 12.62
CA GLU A 389 -14.10 11.68 12.81
C GLU A 389 -13.99 13.16 13.21
N GLU A 390 -13.08 13.49 14.13
CA GLU A 390 -12.86 14.87 14.57
C GLU A 390 -12.28 15.74 13.46
N GLN A 391 -11.36 15.20 12.68
CA GLN A 391 -10.71 15.89 11.58
C GLN A 391 -11.68 16.16 10.43
N TYR A 392 -12.60 15.23 10.17
CA TYR A 392 -13.56 15.31 9.08
C TYR A 392 -14.95 15.82 9.49
N ALA A 393 -15.10 16.33 10.70
CA ALA A 393 -16.40 16.79 11.24
C ALA A 393 -17.12 17.77 10.29
N ASP A 394 -16.39 18.70 9.67
CA ASP A 394 -16.96 19.69 8.76
C ASP A 394 -17.52 19.04 7.48
N TYR A 395 -16.86 18.02 6.94
CA TYR A 395 -17.33 17.28 5.77
C TYR A 395 -18.51 16.38 6.09
N ILE A 396 -18.51 15.73 7.26
CA ILE A 396 -19.65 14.95 7.76
C ILE A 396 -20.88 15.85 7.97
N MET A 397 -20.67 17.07 8.46
CA MET A 397 -21.75 18.06 8.58
C MET A 397 -22.21 18.58 7.22
N MET A 398 -21.32 18.77 6.27
CA MET A 398 -21.64 19.21 4.91
C MET A 398 -22.50 18.17 4.19
N GLU A 399 -22.22 16.89 4.34
CA GLU A 399 -23.05 15.82 3.78
C GLU A 399 -24.51 15.91 4.23
N LYS A 400 -24.74 16.20 5.51
CA LYS A 400 -26.11 16.37 6.05
C LYS A 400 -26.86 17.57 5.44
N ARG A 401 -26.14 18.57 4.89
CA ARG A 401 -26.71 19.85 4.40
C ARG A 401 -26.73 19.95 2.86
N ASN A 402 -25.93 19.13 2.20
CA ASN A 402 -25.79 19.14 0.75
C ASN A 402 -26.10 17.75 0.17
N PRO A 403 -27.27 17.53 -0.45
CA PRO A 403 -27.66 16.24 -0.98
C PRO A 403 -26.82 15.76 -2.18
N PHE A 404 -25.94 16.61 -2.69
CA PHE A 404 -25.01 16.28 -3.76
C PHE A 404 -23.59 16.01 -3.28
N PHE A 405 -23.35 16.06 -1.97
CA PHE A 405 -22.04 15.76 -1.38
C PHE A 405 -22.12 14.51 -0.51
N HIS A 406 -21.24 13.56 -0.73
CA HIS A 406 -21.21 12.26 -0.05
C HIS A 406 -19.80 11.99 0.46
N PHE A 407 -19.65 11.89 1.76
CA PHE A 407 -18.38 11.62 2.42
C PHE A 407 -18.40 10.21 3.01
N HIS A 408 -17.78 9.27 2.28
CA HIS A 408 -17.82 7.85 2.58
C HIS A 408 -16.76 7.43 3.59
N HIS A 409 -16.96 6.26 4.18
CA HIS A 409 -15.89 5.56 4.88
C HIS A 409 -14.85 5.01 3.91
N PRO A 410 -13.59 4.79 4.40
CA PRO A 410 -12.58 4.09 3.64
C PRO A 410 -13.10 2.76 3.10
N VAL A 411 -12.76 2.46 1.86
CA VAL A 411 -13.10 1.19 1.22
C VAL A 411 -11.84 0.35 1.09
N PRO A 412 -11.89 -0.95 1.47
CA PRO A 412 -10.76 -1.85 1.26
C PRO A 412 -10.26 -1.83 -0.18
N SER A 413 -8.95 -1.85 -0.37
CA SER A 413 -8.30 -1.76 -1.67
C SER A 413 -8.87 -2.75 -2.69
N ARG A 414 -9.13 -4.00 -2.26
CA ARG A 414 -9.72 -5.05 -3.08
C ARG A 414 -11.12 -4.74 -3.61
N LEU A 415 -11.87 -3.88 -2.92
CA LEU A 415 -13.21 -3.46 -3.28
C LEU A 415 -13.25 -2.10 -3.98
N LEU A 416 -12.15 -1.33 -3.86
CA LEU A 416 -12.09 0.05 -4.34
C LEU A 416 -12.44 0.18 -5.82
N CYS A 417 -11.89 -0.68 -6.66
CA CYS A 417 -12.15 -0.66 -8.10
C CYS A 417 -13.63 -0.89 -8.43
N ALA A 418 -14.28 -1.83 -7.74
CA ALA A 418 -15.71 -2.10 -7.94
C ALA A 418 -16.58 -0.94 -7.43
N GLU A 419 -16.16 -0.32 -6.33
CA GLU A 419 -16.83 0.85 -5.77
C GLU A 419 -16.72 2.06 -6.69
N LEU A 420 -15.53 2.34 -7.21
CA LEU A 420 -15.32 3.47 -8.12
C LEU A 420 -16.02 3.29 -9.48
N ALA A 421 -16.19 2.06 -9.95
CA ALA A 421 -16.80 1.76 -11.25
C ALA A 421 -18.26 2.23 -11.39
N GLN A 422 -18.95 2.56 -10.29
CA GLN A 422 -20.30 3.09 -10.31
C GLN A 422 -20.38 4.58 -10.65
N TYR A 423 -19.26 5.31 -10.67
CA TYR A 423 -19.21 6.74 -10.94
C TYR A 423 -18.91 7.05 -12.41
N ASP A 424 -19.06 8.31 -12.77
CA ASP A 424 -18.88 8.76 -14.15
C ASP A 424 -17.46 9.23 -14.42
N TYR A 425 -16.83 9.88 -13.43
CA TYR A 425 -15.48 10.41 -13.53
C TYR A 425 -14.75 10.28 -12.19
N GLY A 426 -13.49 9.84 -12.24
CA GLY A 426 -12.54 10.00 -11.14
C GLY A 426 -11.91 11.38 -11.19
N ILE A 427 -11.74 12.03 -10.06
CA ILE A 427 -11.16 13.37 -10.02
C ILE A 427 -9.86 13.42 -9.22
N HIS A 428 -8.97 14.30 -9.66
CA HIS A 428 -7.85 14.80 -8.89
C HIS A 428 -7.93 16.33 -8.90
N PRO A 429 -8.77 16.90 -8.03
CA PRO A 429 -9.13 18.31 -8.10
C PRO A 429 -7.97 19.18 -7.62
N VAL A 430 -7.54 20.10 -8.46
CA VAL A 430 -6.49 21.08 -8.14
C VAL A 430 -6.98 22.46 -8.55
N ARG A 431 -6.71 23.44 -7.72
CA ARG A 431 -7.02 24.86 -8.01
C ARG A 431 -5.95 25.49 -8.89
N ALA A 432 -6.36 26.44 -9.71
CA ALA A 432 -5.44 27.16 -10.58
C ALA A 432 -4.37 27.96 -9.80
N ASP A 433 -4.75 28.59 -8.69
CA ASP A 433 -3.80 29.34 -7.85
C ASP A 433 -2.77 28.44 -7.17
N PHE A 434 -3.16 27.21 -6.82
CA PHE A 434 -2.25 26.24 -6.24
C PHE A 434 -1.11 25.85 -7.22
N LEU A 435 -1.40 25.77 -8.50
CA LEU A 435 -0.40 25.48 -9.53
C LEU A 435 0.65 26.59 -9.71
N GLN A 436 0.35 27.79 -9.23
CA GLN A 436 1.24 28.96 -9.31
C GLN A 436 2.12 29.14 -8.08
N LYS A 437 1.81 28.46 -6.95
CA LYS A 437 2.60 28.53 -5.72
C LYS A 437 3.95 27.84 -5.91
N GLU A 438 5.02 28.45 -5.43
CA GLU A 438 6.36 27.85 -5.42
C GLU A 438 6.46 26.69 -4.42
N VAL A 439 5.71 26.76 -3.32
CA VAL A 439 5.70 25.81 -2.22
C VAL A 439 4.27 25.35 -1.96
N ASN A 440 4.08 24.07 -1.84
CA ASN A 440 2.80 23.49 -1.44
C ASN A 440 2.95 22.63 -0.17
N GLY A 441 3.04 23.26 0.99
CA GLY A 441 3.21 22.57 2.25
C GLY A 441 4.53 21.79 2.30
N TYR A 442 4.45 20.43 2.25
CA TYR A 442 5.62 19.54 2.34
C TYR A 442 6.34 19.33 1.02
N ASN A 443 5.66 19.57 -0.12
CA ASN A 443 6.17 19.20 -1.41
C ASN A 443 6.70 20.43 -2.15
N LYS A 444 7.80 20.26 -2.87
CA LYS A 444 8.27 21.21 -3.85
C LYS A 444 7.39 21.15 -5.11
N LYS A 445 7.38 22.22 -5.89
CA LYS A 445 6.62 22.32 -7.15
C LYS A 445 6.97 21.19 -8.12
N GLU A 446 8.22 20.80 -8.15
CA GLU A 446 8.77 19.74 -9.00
C GLU A 446 8.08 18.40 -8.74
N LYS A 447 7.68 18.11 -7.49
CA LYS A 447 6.90 16.91 -7.17
C LYS A 447 5.57 16.84 -7.92
N LEU A 448 4.91 17.98 -8.13
CA LEU A 448 3.68 18.04 -8.93
C LEU A 448 3.95 17.82 -10.42
N ILE A 449 5.11 18.25 -10.91
CA ILE A 449 5.44 18.16 -12.34
C ILE A 449 5.89 16.75 -12.72
N TYR A 450 6.78 16.15 -11.92
CA TYR A 450 7.47 14.90 -12.25
C TYR A 450 6.90 13.69 -11.52
N GLY A 451 6.23 13.89 -10.40
CA GLY A 451 5.68 12.81 -9.59
C GLY A 451 4.45 12.14 -10.20
N VAL A 452 4.11 11.01 -9.63
CA VAL A 452 3.01 10.14 -10.06
C VAL A 452 1.93 10.05 -8.98
N THR A 453 0.69 9.89 -9.40
CA THR A 453 -0.41 9.53 -8.51
C THR A 453 -1.03 8.19 -8.90
N ASN A 454 -1.13 7.27 -7.94
CA ASN A 454 -1.74 5.95 -8.14
C ASN A 454 -3.20 6.04 -8.56
N LYS A 455 -3.90 7.09 -8.12
CA LYS A 455 -5.34 7.29 -8.36
C LYS A 455 -5.70 7.20 -9.83
N PHE A 456 -4.82 7.64 -10.73
CA PHE A 456 -5.10 7.59 -12.16
C PHE A 456 -5.24 6.15 -12.64
N PHE A 457 -4.37 5.23 -12.17
CA PHE A 457 -4.49 3.82 -12.49
C PHE A 457 -5.71 3.18 -11.82
N ASP A 458 -6.05 3.58 -10.59
CA ASP A 458 -7.24 3.07 -9.90
C ASP A 458 -8.52 3.47 -10.64
N TYR A 459 -8.59 4.70 -11.17
CA TYR A 459 -9.72 5.15 -11.99
C TYR A 459 -9.80 4.40 -13.32
N ILE A 460 -8.68 4.19 -14.00
CA ILE A 460 -8.63 3.39 -15.22
C ILE A 460 -8.99 1.93 -14.92
N ASP A 461 -8.50 1.36 -13.82
CA ASP A 461 -8.90 0.04 -13.33
C ASP A 461 -10.40 -0.05 -13.10
N ALA A 462 -11.03 1.01 -12.60
CA ALA A 462 -12.48 1.11 -12.45
C ALA A 462 -13.24 1.37 -13.76
N GLY A 463 -12.53 1.64 -14.87
CA GLY A 463 -13.13 1.95 -16.18
C GLY A 463 -13.75 3.34 -16.25
N ILE A 464 -13.31 4.26 -15.43
CA ILE A 464 -13.79 5.65 -15.42
C ILE A 464 -12.71 6.62 -15.90
N PRO A 465 -13.09 7.64 -16.67
CA PRO A 465 -12.18 8.69 -17.13
C PRO A 465 -11.80 9.63 -15.98
N ILE A 466 -10.74 10.39 -16.20
CA ILE A 466 -10.08 11.21 -15.19
C ILE A 466 -10.30 12.69 -15.48
N ILE A 467 -10.58 13.48 -14.44
CA ILE A 467 -10.49 14.95 -14.49
C ILE A 467 -9.36 15.36 -13.55
N ALA A 468 -8.31 15.96 -14.09
CA ALA A 468 -7.17 16.38 -13.28
C ALA A 468 -6.47 17.57 -13.91
N ALA A 469 -6.16 18.58 -13.12
CA ALA A 469 -5.33 19.67 -13.60
C ALA A 469 -3.96 19.15 -14.04
N SER A 470 -3.50 19.62 -15.17
CA SER A 470 -2.30 19.11 -15.80
C SER A 470 -1.15 20.12 -15.83
N PRO A 471 -0.35 20.20 -14.77
CA PRO A 471 1.06 20.52 -15.02
C PRO A 471 1.93 19.27 -15.05
N THR A 472 1.40 18.09 -14.69
CA THR A 472 2.22 16.91 -14.52
C THR A 472 2.53 16.23 -15.85
N LEU A 473 3.76 15.81 -16.06
CA LEU A 473 4.14 15.00 -17.23
C LEU A 473 3.32 13.71 -17.28
N PHE A 474 3.00 13.18 -16.12
CA PHE A 474 2.18 11.98 -15.97
C PHE A 474 0.72 12.21 -16.40
N ALA A 475 0.12 13.35 -16.07
CA ALA A 475 -1.22 13.68 -16.56
C ALA A 475 -1.26 13.82 -18.08
N LYS A 476 -0.22 14.41 -18.70
CA LYS A 476 -0.09 14.50 -20.17
C LYS A 476 -0.07 13.13 -20.86
N TYR A 477 0.50 12.12 -20.19
CA TYR A 477 0.46 10.75 -20.69
C TYR A 477 -0.98 10.24 -20.84
N PHE A 478 -1.84 10.41 -19.83
CA PHE A 478 -3.25 10.02 -19.86
C PHE A 478 -4.10 10.93 -20.79
N GLU A 479 -3.74 12.20 -20.88
CA GLU A 479 -4.36 13.14 -21.83
C GLU A 479 -4.09 12.70 -23.27
N SER A 480 -2.87 12.26 -23.60
CA SER A 480 -2.52 11.74 -24.94
C SER A 480 -3.32 10.49 -25.31
N MET A 481 -3.74 9.69 -24.34
CA MET A 481 -4.66 8.55 -24.51
C MET A 481 -6.11 9.01 -24.65
N GLY A 482 -6.40 10.29 -24.43
CA GLY A 482 -7.74 10.89 -24.49
C GLY A 482 -8.65 10.48 -23.32
N VAL A 483 -8.10 9.95 -22.22
CA VAL A 483 -8.86 9.48 -21.06
C VAL A 483 -8.83 10.48 -19.90
N LEU A 484 -7.96 11.49 -19.97
CA LEU A 484 -7.86 12.55 -18.97
C LEU A 484 -8.32 13.87 -19.56
N ILE A 485 -9.09 14.62 -18.77
CA ILE A 485 -9.57 15.97 -19.04
C ILE A 485 -8.74 16.93 -18.17
N PRO A 486 -7.93 17.82 -18.77
CA PRO A 486 -6.95 18.62 -18.04
C PRO A 486 -7.55 19.90 -17.44
N TRP A 487 -8.50 19.76 -16.53
CA TRP A 487 -9.21 20.87 -15.91
C TRP A 487 -8.83 21.11 -14.47
N THR A 488 -8.62 22.37 -14.10
CA THR A 488 -8.66 22.85 -12.71
C THR A 488 -10.11 22.91 -12.22
N ILE A 489 -10.30 23.05 -10.91
CA ILE A 489 -11.65 23.13 -10.31
C ILE A 489 -12.47 24.28 -10.93
N GLU A 490 -11.83 25.38 -11.26
CA GLU A 490 -12.45 26.57 -11.85
C GLU A 490 -13.00 26.30 -13.26
N GLU A 491 -12.36 25.39 -14.00
CA GLU A 491 -12.68 25.08 -15.41
C GLU A 491 -13.76 24.00 -15.58
N TYR A 492 -14.25 23.38 -14.47
CA TYR A 492 -15.23 22.30 -14.55
C TYR A 492 -16.50 22.72 -15.31
N ASN A 493 -16.70 22.12 -16.49
CA ASN A 493 -17.88 22.29 -17.30
C ASN A 493 -18.80 21.06 -17.24
N PHE A 494 -19.70 21.05 -16.27
CA PHE A 494 -20.60 19.93 -16.02
C PHE A 494 -21.55 19.59 -17.18
N LYS A 495 -21.88 20.56 -18.05
CA LYS A 495 -22.70 20.31 -19.26
C LYS A 495 -21.90 19.49 -20.27
N GLU A 496 -20.66 19.85 -20.46
CA GLU A 496 -19.74 19.12 -21.34
C GLU A 496 -19.46 17.72 -20.85
N LEU A 497 -19.23 17.54 -19.54
CA LEU A 497 -19.07 16.23 -18.92
C LEU A 497 -20.27 15.31 -19.17
N ARG A 498 -21.49 15.81 -18.96
CA ARG A 498 -22.71 15.05 -19.27
C ARG A 498 -22.80 14.65 -20.74
N LYS A 499 -22.57 15.59 -21.66
CA LYS A 499 -22.64 15.36 -23.10
C LYS A 499 -21.64 14.30 -23.57
N ASN A 500 -20.44 14.31 -23.03
CA ASN A 500 -19.31 13.50 -23.51
C ASN A 500 -19.07 12.23 -22.65
N LYS A 501 -19.89 11.96 -21.63
CA LYS A 501 -19.74 10.85 -20.69
C LYS A 501 -19.45 9.50 -21.38
N SER A 502 -20.29 9.13 -22.36
CA SER A 502 -20.16 7.85 -23.07
C SER A 502 -18.85 7.76 -23.88
N MET A 503 -18.41 8.86 -24.48
CA MET A 503 -17.17 8.94 -25.25
C MET A 503 -15.96 8.71 -24.33
N TYR A 504 -15.88 9.43 -23.20
CA TYR A 504 -14.77 9.30 -22.27
C TYR A 504 -14.74 7.94 -21.60
N LYS A 505 -15.91 7.33 -21.30
CA LYS A 505 -16.00 5.97 -20.74
C LYS A 505 -15.39 4.94 -21.71
N LYS A 506 -15.72 5.00 -22.99
CA LYS A 506 -15.10 4.13 -24.01
C LYS A 506 -13.57 4.28 -24.07
N ARG A 507 -13.07 5.52 -23.93
CA ARG A 507 -11.63 5.78 -23.88
C ARG A 507 -10.97 5.20 -22.63
N ALA A 508 -11.65 5.26 -21.49
CA ALA A 508 -11.17 4.63 -20.25
C ALA A 508 -11.11 3.09 -20.36
N GLU A 509 -12.09 2.48 -21.02
CA GLU A 509 -12.10 1.04 -21.32
C GLU A 509 -10.92 0.65 -22.24
N PHE A 510 -10.65 1.45 -23.26
CA PHE A 510 -9.49 1.24 -24.13
C PHE A 510 -8.18 1.42 -23.35
N ALA A 511 -8.03 2.52 -22.59
CA ALA A 511 -6.86 2.76 -21.77
C ALA A 511 -6.60 1.64 -20.76
N PHE A 512 -7.66 1.08 -20.17
CA PHE A 512 -7.51 -0.09 -19.29
C PHE A 512 -6.89 -1.28 -20.00
N THR A 513 -7.36 -1.59 -21.20
CA THR A 513 -6.84 -2.72 -21.97
C THR A 513 -5.36 -2.53 -22.28
N GLU A 514 -4.97 -1.33 -22.70
CA GLU A 514 -3.58 -1.00 -23.00
C GLU A 514 -2.68 -1.01 -21.76
N LEU A 515 -3.20 -0.53 -20.63
CA LEU A 515 -2.42 -0.33 -19.40
C LEU A 515 -2.43 -1.54 -18.45
N GLN A 516 -2.97 -2.68 -18.83
CA GLN A 516 -2.85 -3.89 -18.01
C GLN A 516 -1.39 -4.28 -17.82
N ILE A 517 -1.01 -4.57 -16.58
CA ILE A 517 0.39 -4.86 -16.23
C ILE A 517 0.96 -6.05 -17.03
N LYS A 518 0.12 -7.03 -17.38
CA LYS A 518 0.54 -8.18 -18.22
C LYS A 518 1.10 -7.75 -19.57
N ASN A 519 0.66 -6.62 -20.13
CA ASN A 519 1.16 -6.10 -21.40
C ASN A 519 2.53 -5.42 -21.25
N HIS A 520 2.96 -5.11 -20.04
CA HIS A 520 4.16 -4.34 -19.75
C HIS A 520 5.23 -5.12 -18.97
N ILE A 521 4.85 -6.21 -18.29
CA ILE A 521 5.76 -6.95 -17.40
C ILE A 521 7.02 -7.46 -18.12
N HIS A 522 6.92 -7.72 -19.43
CA HIS A 522 8.06 -8.10 -20.25
C HIS A 522 9.17 -7.04 -20.26
N LYS A 523 8.84 -5.74 -20.11
CA LYS A 523 9.83 -4.65 -20.03
C LYS A 523 10.68 -4.80 -18.77
N LEU A 524 10.05 -5.13 -17.64
CA LEU A 524 10.74 -5.35 -16.36
C LEU A 524 11.61 -6.61 -16.43
N ILE A 525 11.12 -7.68 -17.06
CA ILE A 525 11.91 -8.90 -17.29
C ILE A 525 13.12 -8.61 -18.17
N SER A 526 12.94 -7.89 -19.28
CA SER A 526 14.05 -7.47 -20.15
C SER A 526 15.06 -6.60 -19.42
N PHE A 527 14.58 -5.73 -18.55
CA PHE A 527 15.44 -4.91 -17.70
C PHE A 527 16.29 -5.80 -16.77
N TYR A 528 15.71 -6.76 -16.06
CA TYR A 528 16.47 -7.70 -15.23
C TYR A 528 17.52 -8.49 -16.04
N HIS A 529 17.17 -8.92 -17.24
CA HIS A 529 18.13 -9.61 -18.11
C HIS A 529 19.26 -8.70 -18.58
N SER A 530 19.04 -7.41 -18.63
CA SER A 530 20.05 -6.45 -19.05
C SER A 530 21.07 -6.13 -17.95
N LEU A 531 20.71 -6.29 -16.68
CA LEU A 531 21.64 -6.14 -15.54
C LEU A 531 22.74 -7.20 -15.59
#